data_3814d87ed28455baae1760ab1d0a1856
#
_entry.id   3814d87ed28455baae1760ab1d0a1856
#
_cell.length_a   1.000
_cell.length_b   1.000
_cell.length_c   1.000
_cell.angle_alpha   90.00
_cell.angle_beta   90.00
_cell.angle_gamma   90.00
#
_symmetry.space_group_name_H-M   'P 1'
#
loop_
_entity.id
_entity.type
_entity.pdbx_description
1 polymer ?
#
loop_
_entity_poly.entity_id
_entity_poly.type
_entity_poly.pdbx_seq_one_letter_code
_entity_poly.pdbx_strand_id
1 'polypeptide(L)'
;VDVGAEFFVRVRQEESSIAIAAQTLGNKTMEPQHLKALIEGKFVDALRSVASSMTMKQLHEQRIDFVNKVQVAVTSDLEKNGLELESVSLTSFDQTNKKFFNPENAFDAEGLTLLTQEIEQRKKIRNDIEQDTRLQIAQKNLQNEREQAAIVKETEFVRLSNNREVAIRQAEQATEIAKVEANQMQEAEIAKVEAEN
;
A
#
# COMPACT_ATOMS: atom_id res chain seq x y z
N VAL A 1 19.41 -4.42 -15.10
CA VAL A 1 18.38 -3.42 -14.99
C VAL A 1 17.97 -2.97 -16.39
N ASP A 2 16.69 -3.00 -16.69
CA ASP A 2 16.12 -2.52 -17.94
C ASP A 2 15.65 -1.09 -17.73
N VAL A 3 16.27 -0.14 -18.42
CA VAL A 3 15.99 1.29 -18.31
C VAL A 3 15.51 1.80 -19.64
N GLY A 4 14.31 2.36 -19.67
CA GLY A 4 13.79 3.14 -20.77
C GLY A 4 13.86 4.62 -20.45
N ALA A 5 14.38 5.41 -21.38
CA ALA A 5 14.45 6.85 -21.23
C ALA A 5 14.19 7.56 -22.55
N GLU A 6 13.56 8.72 -22.47
CA GLU A 6 13.36 9.66 -23.55
C GLU A 6 14.19 10.91 -23.30
N PHE A 7 14.92 11.33 -24.32
CA PHE A 7 15.77 12.51 -24.26
C PHE A 7 15.26 13.54 -25.27
N PHE A 8 14.98 14.73 -24.76
CA PHE A 8 14.57 15.87 -25.58
C PHE A 8 15.77 16.78 -25.78
N VAL A 9 16.20 16.91 -27.05
CA VAL A 9 17.43 17.60 -27.44
C VAL A 9 17.10 18.67 -28.44
N ARG A 10 17.74 19.82 -28.31
CA ARG A 10 17.65 20.93 -29.28
C ARG A 10 19.02 21.52 -29.57
N VAL A 11 19.11 22.31 -30.61
CA VAL A 11 20.28 23.15 -30.87
C VAL A 11 20.27 24.31 -29.88
N ARG A 12 21.40 24.53 -29.20
CA ARG A 12 21.52 25.63 -28.25
C ARG A 12 21.39 26.96 -28.98
N GLN A 13 20.61 27.89 -28.42
CA GLN A 13 20.29 29.18 -29.03
C GLN A 13 21.40 30.21 -28.80
N GLU A 14 22.64 29.82 -29.11
CA GLU A 14 23.82 30.67 -29.08
C GLU A 14 24.51 30.62 -30.46
N GLU A 15 25.00 31.76 -30.93
CA GLU A 15 25.64 31.88 -32.27
C GLU A 15 26.78 30.88 -32.44
N SER A 16 27.62 30.71 -31.44
CA SER A 16 28.72 29.74 -31.42
C SER A 16 28.22 28.29 -31.53
N SER A 17 27.15 27.95 -30.79
CA SER A 17 26.58 26.62 -30.80
C SER A 17 25.87 26.30 -32.08
N ILE A 18 25.19 27.26 -32.70
CA ILE A 18 24.56 27.12 -34.02
C ILE A 18 25.65 26.87 -35.08
N ALA A 19 26.77 27.62 -35.04
CA ALA A 19 27.88 27.40 -35.97
C ALA A 19 28.50 26.01 -35.80
N ILE A 20 28.71 25.55 -34.56
CA ILE A 20 29.21 24.19 -34.24
C ILE A 20 28.23 23.14 -34.76
N ALA A 21 26.94 23.29 -34.51
CA ALA A 21 25.92 22.36 -34.97
C ALA A 21 25.88 22.30 -36.52
N ALA A 22 25.99 23.43 -37.18
CA ALA A 22 26.06 23.47 -38.65
C ALA A 22 27.30 22.76 -39.21
N GLN A 23 28.45 22.88 -38.54
CA GLN A 23 29.71 22.25 -38.96
C GLN A 23 29.72 20.73 -38.68
N THR A 24 29.24 20.33 -37.48
CA THR A 24 29.35 18.93 -37.01
C THR A 24 28.20 18.06 -37.50
N LEU A 25 27.00 18.61 -37.55
CA LEU A 25 25.78 17.86 -37.90
C LEU A 25 25.32 18.17 -39.35
N GLY A 26 25.54 19.41 -39.81
CA GLY A 26 25.15 19.83 -41.16
C GLY A 26 23.65 19.52 -41.44
N ASN A 27 23.38 18.93 -42.60
CA ASN A 27 22.01 18.56 -42.99
C ASN A 27 21.36 17.50 -42.08
N LYS A 28 22.12 16.79 -41.24
CA LYS A 28 21.60 15.78 -40.33
C LYS A 28 20.68 16.36 -39.23
N THR A 29 20.78 17.66 -38.97
CA THR A 29 19.85 18.37 -38.08
C THR A 29 18.43 18.41 -38.62
N MET A 30 18.26 18.32 -39.93
CA MET A 30 16.95 18.31 -40.62
C MET A 30 16.34 16.91 -40.69
N GLU A 31 17.10 15.87 -40.36
CA GLU A 31 16.69 14.48 -40.41
C GLU A 31 16.77 13.84 -39.05
N PRO A 32 15.63 13.78 -38.30
CA PRO A 32 15.61 13.29 -36.92
C PRO A 32 16.20 11.89 -36.73
N GLN A 33 16.05 11.01 -37.71
CA GLN A 33 16.56 9.64 -37.62
C GLN A 33 18.09 9.57 -37.69
N HIS A 34 18.71 10.40 -38.52
CA HIS A 34 20.16 10.49 -38.61
C HIS A 34 20.76 11.14 -37.37
N LEU A 35 20.10 12.16 -36.83
CA LEU A 35 20.49 12.77 -35.58
C LEU A 35 20.40 11.76 -34.44
N LYS A 36 19.27 11.04 -34.35
CA LYS A 36 19.09 9.96 -33.36
C LYS A 36 20.22 8.93 -33.41
N ALA A 37 20.54 8.40 -34.58
CA ALA A 37 21.60 7.41 -34.74
C ALA A 37 22.98 7.91 -34.26
N LEU A 38 23.24 9.22 -34.41
CA LEU A 38 24.50 9.83 -34.00
C LEU A 38 24.63 9.94 -32.46
N ILE A 39 23.53 10.28 -31.78
CA ILE A 39 23.55 10.59 -30.34
C ILE A 39 23.07 9.45 -29.45
N GLU A 40 22.34 8.48 -30.00
CA GLU A 40 21.77 7.35 -29.24
C GLU A 40 22.86 6.56 -28.49
N GLY A 41 24.00 6.28 -29.15
CA GLY A 41 25.11 5.59 -28.50
C GLY A 41 25.63 6.33 -27.26
N LYS A 42 25.72 7.66 -27.32
CA LYS A 42 26.17 8.50 -26.21
C LYS A 42 25.20 8.45 -25.02
N PHE A 43 23.90 8.42 -25.28
CA PHE A 43 22.87 8.29 -24.24
C PHE A 43 22.89 6.92 -23.59
N VAL A 44 23.03 5.86 -24.39
CA VAL A 44 23.14 4.49 -23.87
C VAL A 44 24.38 4.34 -22.99
N ASP A 45 25.51 4.89 -23.40
CA ASP A 45 26.76 4.83 -22.62
C ASP A 45 26.65 5.63 -21.31
N ALA A 46 26.04 6.80 -21.34
CA ALA A 46 25.79 7.59 -20.14
C ALA A 46 24.84 6.87 -19.17
N LEU A 47 23.74 6.33 -19.67
CA LEU A 47 22.81 5.53 -18.86
C LEU A 47 23.51 4.33 -18.22
N ARG A 48 24.30 3.58 -19.01
CA ARG A 48 25.03 2.42 -18.55
C ARG A 48 26.09 2.79 -17.50
N SER A 49 26.84 3.85 -17.72
CA SER A 49 27.87 4.35 -16.80
C SER A 49 27.28 4.75 -15.46
N VAL A 50 26.21 5.53 -15.48
CA VAL A 50 25.54 5.96 -14.24
C VAL A 50 24.85 4.78 -13.52
N ALA A 51 24.16 3.91 -14.27
CA ALA A 51 23.52 2.73 -13.70
C ALA A 51 24.52 1.78 -13.03
N SER A 52 25.73 1.60 -13.60
CA SER A 52 26.76 0.77 -13.01
C SER A 52 27.35 1.33 -11.71
N SER A 53 27.22 2.62 -11.47
CA SER A 53 27.70 3.30 -10.25
C SER A 53 26.71 3.27 -9.10
N MET A 54 25.50 2.76 -9.30
CA MET A 54 24.42 2.74 -8.32
C MET A 54 23.89 1.33 -8.07
N THR A 55 23.53 1.04 -6.83
CA THR A 55 22.86 -0.22 -6.49
C THR A 55 21.39 -0.22 -6.95
N MET A 56 20.78 -1.40 -7.14
CA MET A 56 19.35 -1.53 -7.48
C MET A 56 18.45 -0.75 -6.52
N LYS A 57 18.76 -0.78 -5.24
CA LYS A 57 18.00 -0.06 -4.22
C LYS A 57 18.11 1.46 -4.41
N GLN A 58 19.32 1.98 -4.62
CA GLN A 58 19.54 3.40 -4.90
C GLN A 58 18.86 3.84 -6.18
N LEU A 59 18.92 3.05 -7.23
CA LEU A 59 18.25 3.33 -8.49
C LEU A 59 16.73 3.45 -8.33
N HIS A 60 16.13 2.62 -7.47
CA HIS A 60 14.70 2.67 -7.19
C HIS A 60 14.29 3.85 -6.29
N GLU A 61 15.06 4.09 -5.22
CA GLU A 61 14.76 5.11 -4.21
C GLU A 61 15.19 6.52 -4.65
N GLN A 62 16.24 6.63 -5.47
CA GLN A 62 16.90 7.88 -5.86
C GLN A 62 16.80 8.13 -7.37
N ARG A 63 15.61 7.94 -7.95
CA ARG A 63 15.39 8.11 -9.41
C ARG A 63 15.78 9.51 -9.90
N ILE A 64 15.52 10.55 -9.12
CA ILE A 64 15.85 11.94 -9.47
C ILE A 64 17.37 12.13 -9.53
N ASP A 65 18.10 11.57 -8.58
CA ASP A 65 19.57 11.62 -8.58
C ASP A 65 20.17 10.90 -9.78
N PHE A 66 19.61 9.74 -10.13
CA PHE A 66 19.98 9.03 -11.35
C PHE A 66 19.78 9.88 -12.60
N VAL A 67 18.60 10.50 -12.78
CA VAL A 67 18.32 11.38 -13.91
C VAL A 67 19.29 12.56 -13.97
N ASN A 68 19.56 13.20 -12.83
CA ASN A 68 20.49 14.34 -12.75
C ASN A 68 21.93 13.93 -13.14
N LYS A 69 22.41 12.77 -12.68
CA LYS A 69 23.73 12.25 -13.05
C LYS A 69 23.81 11.93 -14.54
N VAL A 70 22.77 11.32 -15.11
CA VAL A 70 22.68 11.06 -16.55
C VAL A 70 22.68 12.35 -17.33
N GLN A 71 21.90 13.34 -16.90
CA GLN A 71 21.83 14.66 -17.54
C GLN A 71 23.21 15.33 -17.56
N VAL A 72 23.92 15.34 -16.45
CA VAL A 72 25.28 15.91 -16.37
C VAL A 72 26.25 15.18 -17.29
N ALA A 73 26.21 13.84 -17.31
CA ALA A 73 27.09 13.03 -18.17
C ALA A 73 26.86 13.29 -19.67
N VAL A 74 25.59 13.43 -20.07
CA VAL A 74 25.21 13.64 -21.46
C VAL A 74 25.47 15.08 -21.93
N THR A 75 25.25 16.06 -21.08
CA THR A 75 25.38 17.51 -21.42
C THR A 75 26.75 17.81 -22.02
N SER A 76 27.84 17.34 -21.42
CA SER A 76 29.20 17.56 -21.93
C SER A 76 29.41 17.04 -23.35
N ASP A 77 28.78 15.93 -23.70
CA ASP A 77 28.91 15.36 -25.05
C ASP A 77 28.00 16.01 -26.08
N LEU A 78 26.85 16.51 -25.67
CA LEU A 78 25.94 17.26 -26.56
C LEU A 78 26.51 18.64 -26.89
N GLU A 79 27.12 19.35 -25.93
CA GLU A 79 27.73 20.67 -26.13
C GLU A 79 28.82 20.64 -27.22
N LYS A 80 29.59 19.56 -27.33
CA LYS A 80 30.61 19.40 -28.40
C LYS A 80 30.00 19.41 -29.83
N ASN A 81 28.71 19.15 -29.92
CA ASN A 81 27.96 19.18 -31.21
C ASN A 81 27.01 20.39 -31.29
N GLY A 82 27.12 21.37 -30.40
CA GLY A 82 26.24 22.54 -30.41
C GLY A 82 24.81 22.23 -29.96
N LEU A 83 24.59 21.06 -29.32
CA LEU A 83 23.30 20.62 -28.84
C LEU A 83 23.19 20.86 -27.33
N GLU A 84 21.97 21.05 -26.86
CA GLU A 84 21.64 21.04 -25.44
C GLU A 84 20.53 20.05 -25.13
N LEU A 85 20.59 19.51 -23.91
CA LEU A 85 19.56 18.64 -23.38
C LEU A 85 18.46 19.51 -22.74
N GLU A 86 17.26 19.42 -23.30
CA GLU A 86 16.11 20.14 -22.75
C GLU A 86 15.51 19.42 -21.56
N SER A 87 15.27 18.12 -21.70
CA SER A 87 14.78 17.30 -20.60
C SER A 87 15.08 15.82 -20.81
N VAL A 88 15.05 15.06 -19.71
CA VAL A 88 15.13 13.60 -19.68
C VAL A 88 13.91 13.06 -18.97
N SER A 89 13.23 12.10 -19.56
CA SER A 89 12.11 11.38 -18.97
C SER A 89 12.43 9.89 -18.87
N LEU A 90 12.34 9.31 -17.69
CA LEU A 90 12.43 7.85 -17.51
C LEU A 90 11.06 7.24 -17.76
N THR A 91 10.94 6.45 -18.81
CA THR A 91 9.69 5.79 -19.22
C THR A 91 9.50 4.43 -18.56
N SER A 92 10.58 3.68 -18.38
CA SER A 92 10.55 2.41 -17.68
C SER A 92 11.80 2.22 -16.84
N PHE A 93 11.64 1.49 -15.74
CA PHE A 93 12.72 1.13 -14.84
C PHE A 93 12.39 -0.19 -14.17
N ASP A 94 12.85 -1.29 -14.78
CA ASP A 94 12.49 -2.63 -14.36
C ASP A 94 13.73 -3.48 -14.10
N GLN A 95 13.53 -4.52 -13.29
CA GLN A 95 14.55 -5.51 -13.06
C GLN A 95 14.64 -6.45 -14.26
N THR A 96 15.83 -6.61 -14.82
CA THR A 96 16.09 -7.56 -15.88
C THR A 96 15.67 -8.98 -15.48
N ASN A 97 14.92 -9.66 -16.36
CA ASN A 97 14.44 -11.00 -16.08
C ASN A 97 15.61 -11.98 -15.92
N LYS A 98 15.52 -12.88 -14.93
CA LYS A 98 16.56 -13.89 -14.62
C LYS A 98 17.00 -14.72 -15.83
N LYS A 99 16.13 -14.98 -16.78
CA LYS A 99 16.43 -15.75 -17.99
C LYS A 99 17.48 -15.13 -18.92
N PHE A 100 17.78 -13.83 -18.76
CA PHE A 100 18.79 -13.15 -19.55
C PHE A 100 20.19 -13.21 -18.91
N PHE A 101 20.30 -13.73 -17.71
CA PHE A 101 21.60 -13.94 -17.05
C PHE A 101 22.18 -15.29 -17.48
N ASN A 102 23.45 -15.29 -17.83
CA ASN A 102 24.19 -16.51 -18.14
C ASN A 102 24.87 -17.06 -16.88
N PRO A 103 24.41 -18.22 -16.34
CA PRO A 103 24.99 -18.78 -15.12
C PRO A 103 26.45 -19.23 -15.27
N GLU A 104 26.95 -19.39 -16.51
CA GLU A 104 28.36 -19.73 -16.79
C GLU A 104 29.27 -18.50 -16.81
N ASN A 105 28.70 -17.30 -16.84
CA ASN A 105 29.46 -16.05 -16.72
C ASN A 105 29.61 -15.69 -15.23
N ALA A 106 30.85 -15.51 -14.75
CA ALA A 106 31.15 -15.23 -13.34
C ALA A 106 30.40 -13.99 -12.81
N PHE A 107 30.27 -12.91 -13.59
CA PHE A 107 29.59 -11.70 -13.18
C PHE A 107 28.06 -11.89 -13.10
N ASP A 108 27.51 -12.61 -14.06
CA ASP A 108 26.07 -12.93 -14.06
C ASP A 108 25.72 -13.90 -12.95
N ALA A 109 26.58 -14.89 -12.66
CA ALA A 109 26.42 -15.85 -11.58
C ALA A 109 26.44 -15.18 -10.20
N GLU A 110 27.34 -14.22 -9.99
CA GLU A 110 27.35 -13.40 -8.77
C GLU A 110 26.06 -12.57 -8.64
N GLY A 111 25.65 -11.90 -9.70
CA GLY A 111 24.39 -11.13 -9.75
C GLY A 111 23.16 -11.99 -9.47
N LEU A 112 23.09 -13.20 -10.04
CA LEU A 112 22.02 -14.18 -9.79
C LEU A 112 21.99 -14.64 -8.33
N THR A 113 23.15 -14.86 -7.74
CA THR A 113 23.28 -15.28 -6.34
C THR A 113 22.76 -14.20 -5.39
N LEU A 114 23.24 -12.96 -5.54
CA LEU A 114 22.79 -11.80 -4.76
C LEU A 114 21.27 -11.56 -4.93
N LEU A 115 20.78 -11.61 -6.16
CA LEU A 115 19.37 -11.45 -6.46
C LEU A 115 18.51 -12.54 -5.81
N THR A 116 18.95 -13.78 -5.87
CA THR A 116 18.22 -14.90 -5.27
C THR A 116 18.19 -14.78 -3.76
N GLN A 117 19.29 -14.43 -3.14
CA GLN A 117 19.39 -14.19 -1.70
C GLN A 117 18.46 -13.08 -1.25
N GLU A 118 18.42 -11.95 -1.95
CA GLU A 118 17.52 -10.83 -1.66
C GLU A 118 16.05 -11.23 -1.77
N ILE A 119 15.68 -11.98 -2.82
CA ILE A 119 14.31 -12.47 -3.01
C ILE A 119 13.88 -13.41 -1.88
N GLU A 120 14.71 -14.38 -1.51
CA GLU A 120 14.39 -15.33 -0.43
C GLU A 120 14.31 -14.63 0.93
N GLN A 121 15.16 -13.64 1.19
CA GLN A 121 15.11 -12.85 2.41
C GLN A 121 13.80 -12.04 2.48
N ARG A 122 13.40 -11.37 1.40
CA ARG A 122 12.12 -10.64 1.33
C ARG A 122 10.91 -11.55 1.45
N LYS A 123 10.98 -12.75 0.87
CA LYS A 123 9.94 -13.76 0.99
C LYS A 123 9.78 -14.25 2.43
N LYS A 124 10.89 -14.48 3.13
CA LYS A 124 10.87 -14.81 4.55
C LYS A 124 10.22 -13.72 5.38
N ILE A 125 10.65 -12.46 5.23
CA ILE A 125 10.06 -11.32 5.95
C ILE A 125 8.56 -11.20 5.68
N ARG A 126 8.13 -11.39 4.44
CA ARG A 126 6.70 -11.37 4.09
C ARG A 126 5.93 -12.49 4.78
N ASN A 127 6.46 -13.71 4.79
CA ASN A 127 5.83 -14.83 5.48
C ASN A 127 5.72 -14.59 6.99
N ASP A 128 6.76 -14.03 7.61
CA ASP A 128 6.76 -13.69 9.03
C ASP A 128 5.67 -12.64 9.34
N ILE A 129 5.56 -11.59 8.52
CA ILE A 129 4.50 -10.56 8.64
C ILE A 129 3.11 -11.18 8.45
N GLU A 130 2.93 -12.07 7.48
CA GLU A 130 1.65 -12.76 7.26
C GLU A 130 1.25 -13.62 8.46
N GLN A 131 2.21 -14.36 9.05
CA GLN A 131 1.94 -15.19 10.24
C GLN A 131 1.60 -14.33 11.45
N ASP A 132 2.37 -13.27 11.72
CA ASP A 132 2.09 -12.34 12.80
C ASP A 132 0.72 -11.69 12.64
N THR A 133 0.37 -11.27 11.44
CA THR A 133 -0.94 -10.69 11.13
C THR A 133 -2.07 -11.70 11.40
N ARG A 134 -1.90 -12.97 10.97
CA ARG A 134 -2.88 -14.03 11.25
C ARG A 134 -3.06 -14.30 12.73
N LEU A 135 -1.96 -14.31 13.49
CA LEU A 135 -2.00 -14.47 14.96
C LEU A 135 -2.75 -13.31 15.62
N GLN A 136 -2.48 -12.06 15.22
CA GLN A 136 -3.17 -10.88 15.74
C GLN A 136 -4.68 -10.92 15.44
N ILE A 137 -5.06 -11.30 14.22
CA ILE A 137 -6.47 -11.46 13.83
C ILE A 137 -7.14 -12.55 14.67
N ALA A 138 -6.49 -13.71 14.84
CA ALA A 138 -7.02 -14.81 15.64
C ALA A 138 -7.21 -14.40 17.13
N GLN A 139 -6.25 -13.70 17.71
CA GLN A 139 -6.35 -13.17 19.07
C GLN A 139 -7.50 -12.18 19.22
N LYS A 140 -7.66 -11.27 18.26
CA LYS A 140 -8.75 -10.29 18.26
C LYS A 140 -10.12 -10.94 18.11
N ASN A 141 -10.22 -11.94 17.25
CA ASN A 141 -11.46 -12.72 17.10
C ASN A 141 -11.83 -13.45 18.38
N LEU A 142 -10.86 -14.10 19.04
CA LEU A 142 -11.07 -14.76 20.31
C LEU A 142 -11.51 -13.78 21.41
N GLN A 143 -10.92 -12.59 21.44
CA GLN A 143 -11.32 -11.53 22.37
C GLN A 143 -12.76 -11.09 22.10
N ASN A 144 -13.11 -10.82 20.84
CA ASN A 144 -14.47 -10.45 20.46
C ASN A 144 -15.50 -11.53 20.82
N GLU A 145 -15.18 -12.82 20.59
CA GLU A 145 -16.06 -13.92 21.02
C GLU A 145 -16.27 -13.97 22.52
N ARG A 146 -15.21 -13.73 23.31
CA ARG A 146 -15.32 -13.67 24.79
C ARG A 146 -16.18 -12.50 25.24
N GLU A 147 -16.00 -11.33 24.64
CA GLU A 147 -16.80 -10.15 24.95
C GLU A 147 -18.27 -10.35 24.56
N GLN A 148 -18.56 -10.92 23.40
CA GLN A 148 -19.91 -11.26 22.98
C GLN A 148 -20.55 -12.30 23.92
N ALA A 149 -19.82 -13.33 24.30
CA ALA A 149 -20.32 -14.33 25.26
C ALA A 149 -20.60 -13.73 26.65
N ALA A 150 -19.80 -12.76 27.09
CA ALA A 150 -20.04 -12.03 28.34
C ALA A 150 -21.30 -11.17 28.26
N ILE A 151 -21.50 -10.43 27.16
CA ILE A 151 -22.70 -9.60 26.91
C ILE A 151 -23.96 -10.47 26.85
N VAL A 152 -23.91 -11.63 26.18
CA VAL A 152 -25.05 -12.56 26.13
C VAL A 152 -25.42 -13.06 27.51
N LYS A 153 -24.43 -13.46 28.34
CA LYS A 153 -24.67 -13.89 29.71
C LYS A 153 -25.27 -12.78 30.56
N GLU A 154 -24.76 -11.57 30.45
CA GLU A 154 -25.28 -10.39 31.17
C GLU A 154 -26.72 -10.10 30.78
N THR A 155 -27.03 -10.09 29.48
CA THR A 155 -28.39 -9.87 28.96
C THR A 155 -29.37 -10.94 29.41
N GLU A 156 -28.96 -12.20 29.43
CA GLU A 156 -29.78 -13.31 29.94
C GLU A 156 -30.03 -13.16 31.46
N PHE A 157 -29.02 -12.81 32.20
CA PHE A 157 -29.14 -12.58 33.63
C PHE A 157 -30.11 -11.44 33.96
N VAL A 158 -29.98 -10.31 33.29
CA VAL A 158 -30.88 -9.15 33.42
C VAL A 158 -32.31 -9.55 33.04
N ARG A 159 -32.49 -10.30 31.96
CA ARG A 159 -33.81 -10.76 31.51
C ARG A 159 -34.48 -11.68 32.57
N LEU A 160 -33.71 -12.63 33.10
CA LEU A 160 -34.21 -13.52 34.15
C LEU A 160 -34.55 -12.75 35.43
N SER A 161 -33.73 -11.78 35.83
CA SER A 161 -33.99 -10.91 36.98
C SER A 161 -35.25 -10.09 36.80
N ASN A 162 -35.43 -9.46 35.63
CA ASN A 162 -36.64 -8.70 35.33
C ASN A 162 -37.90 -9.59 35.32
N ASN A 163 -37.83 -10.77 34.74
CA ASN A 163 -38.96 -11.71 34.72
C ASN A 163 -39.35 -12.14 36.12
N ARG A 164 -38.36 -12.38 36.98
CA ARG A 164 -38.60 -12.69 38.40
C ARG A 164 -39.27 -11.54 39.16
N GLU A 165 -38.80 -10.31 38.94
CA GLU A 165 -39.39 -9.13 39.58
C GLU A 165 -40.83 -8.89 39.10
N VAL A 166 -41.10 -9.04 37.79
CA VAL A 166 -42.48 -8.96 37.24
C VAL A 166 -43.38 -10.02 37.87
N ALA A 167 -42.90 -11.27 38.01
CA ALA A 167 -43.68 -12.35 38.60
C ALA A 167 -43.99 -12.09 40.10
N ILE A 168 -43.03 -11.56 40.85
CA ILE A 168 -43.24 -11.15 42.22
C ILE A 168 -44.30 -10.04 42.33
N ARG A 169 -44.19 -8.99 41.52
CA ARG A 169 -45.17 -7.89 41.51
C ARG A 169 -46.56 -8.37 41.13
N GLN A 170 -46.67 -9.29 40.15
CA GLN A 170 -47.97 -9.87 39.80
C GLN A 170 -48.59 -10.70 40.93
N ALA A 171 -47.77 -11.47 41.66
CA ALA A 171 -48.21 -12.24 42.81
C ALA A 171 -48.64 -11.32 43.96
N GLU A 172 -47.92 -10.22 44.23
CA GLU A 172 -48.30 -9.23 45.24
C GLU A 172 -49.61 -8.54 44.87
N GLN A 173 -49.77 -8.14 43.61
CA GLN A 173 -51.03 -7.54 43.13
C GLN A 173 -52.23 -8.52 43.26
N ALA A 174 -52.02 -9.79 42.88
CA ALA A 174 -53.07 -10.80 43.04
C ALA A 174 -53.49 -11.03 44.49
N THR A 175 -52.50 -11.01 45.39
CA THR A 175 -52.82 -11.15 46.85
C THR A 175 -53.52 -9.93 47.38
N GLU A 176 -53.18 -8.72 46.95
CA GLU A 176 -53.85 -7.49 47.35
C GLU A 176 -55.30 -7.42 46.81
N ILE A 177 -55.52 -7.81 45.57
CA ILE A 177 -56.88 -7.91 44.97
C ILE A 177 -57.72 -8.93 45.78
N ALA A 178 -57.18 -10.11 46.06
CA ALA A 178 -57.88 -11.13 46.85
C ALA A 178 -58.23 -10.66 48.27
N LYS A 179 -57.35 -9.89 48.92
CA LYS A 179 -57.67 -9.28 50.23
C LYS A 179 -58.79 -8.25 50.12
N VAL A 180 -58.76 -7.38 49.11
CA VAL A 180 -59.83 -6.38 48.90
C VAL A 180 -61.17 -7.05 48.63
N GLU A 181 -61.19 -8.07 47.78
CA GLU A 181 -62.40 -8.86 47.49
C GLU A 181 -62.94 -9.58 48.73
N ALA A 182 -62.08 -10.18 49.54
CA ALA A 182 -62.47 -10.84 50.78
C ALA A 182 -63.05 -9.84 51.82
N ASN A 183 -62.45 -8.64 51.95
CA ASN A 183 -63.02 -7.58 52.83
C ASN A 183 -64.36 -7.06 52.30
N GLN A 184 -64.50 -6.87 51.00
CA GLN A 184 -65.81 -6.46 50.45
C GLN A 184 -66.91 -7.50 50.63
N MET A 185 -66.58 -8.80 50.50
CA MET A 185 -67.51 -9.88 50.76
C MET A 185 -67.94 -9.91 52.29
N GLN A 186 -66.96 -9.70 53.18
CA GLN A 186 -67.21 -9.66 54.56
C GLN A 186 -68.11 -8.46 54.94
N GLU A 187 -67.84 -7.28 54.41
CA GLU A 187 -68.69 -6.11 54.61
C GLU A 187 -70.12 -6.30 54.07
N ALA A 188 -70.22 -6.93 52.85
CA ALA A 188 -71.52 -7.23 52.25
C ALA A 188 -72.33 -8.26 53.07
N GLU A 189 -71.64 -9.20 53.72
CA GLU A 189 -72.28 -10.21 54.58
C GLU A 189 -72.72 -9.62 55.95
N ILE A 190 -71.92 -8.74 56.51
CA ILE A 190 -72.31 -7.97 57.72
C ILE A 190 -73.53 -7.08 57.40
N ALA A 191 -73.51 -6.36 56.30
CA ALA A 191 -74.64 -5.52 55.92
C ALA A 191 -75.95 -6.31 55.64
N LYS A 192 -75.87 -7.53 55.13
CA LYS A 192 -77.04 -8.44 55.05
C LYS A 192 -77.57 -8.87 56.36
N VAL A 193 -76.71 -9.23 57.33
CA VAL A 193 -77.14 -9.63 58.66
C VAL A 193 -77.72 -8.45 59.43
N GLU A 194 -77.24 -7.22 59.22
CA GLU A 194 -77.81 -6.00 59.81
C GLU A 194 -79.16 -5.63 59.25
N ALA A 195 -79.43 -6.00 57.97
CA ALA A 195 -80.69 -5.74 57.28
C ALA A 195 -81.82 -6.77 57.64
N GLU A 196 -81.43 -7.95 58.18
CA GLU A 196 -82.38 -9.02 58.58
C GLU A 196 -82.78 -8.95 60.06
N ASN A 197 -82.24 -8.04 60.84
CA ASN A 197 -82.62 -7.77 62.23
C ASN A 197 -83.44 -6.46 62.32
#